data_14a14089497ef733062e09ca4f977398
#
_entry.id   14a14089497ef733062e09ca4f977398
#
_cell.length_a   1.000
_cell.length_b   1.000
_cell.length_c   1.000
_cell.angle_alpha   90.00
_cell.angle_beta   90.00
_cell.angle_gamma   90.00
#
_symmetry.space_group_name_H-M   'P 1'
#
loop_
_entity.id
_entity.type
_entity.pdbx_description
1 polymer ?
#
loop_
_entity_poly.entity_id
_entity_poly.type
_entity_poly.pdbx_seq_one_letter_code
_entity_poly.pdbx_strand_id
1 'polypeptide(L)'
;MYSPPDSVVVDRIQRAFPSDELRERARATNLVERERKFDIVALFYTLSFGFAAGSDRSLQAFLERYVEMAECDELSYSSFHDWFEPGFVALLREILDDAIENLDTGRKDLNGRLERFRDVLIADATIVSLYQDAADVYAATGDNQSELKLHLTESLSTGLPTRFRTTDGKTHERSQLPTGEWVAGALILLDLGFYDFWLFDRIDKNDGWFVSRVKDDANFEIVEELRTWRGNSIPLEGESLQDVLDDLQRQEIDVQITLSFDRKRGSGASATRTFRLVGLLNEETGEYHLYLTNLGRD
;
A
#
# COMPACT_ATOMS: atom_id res chain seq x y z
N MET A 1 18.11 -16.31 8.56
CA MET A 1 17.85 -14.86 8.48
C MET A 1 18.72 -14.21 9.56
N TYR A 2 19.64 -13.33 9.22
CA TYR A 2 20.54 -12.70 10.19
C TYR A 2 19.77 -11.57 10.91
N SER A 3 19.57 -11.73 12.22
CA SER A 3 19.04 -10.64 13.05
C SER A 3 20.24 -9.86 13.62
N PRO A 4 20.34 -8.55 13.36
CA PRO A 4 21.41 -7.76 13.95
C PRO A 4 21.27 -7.72 15.48
N PRO A 5 22.37 -7.54 16.24
CA PRO A 5 22.31 -7.35 17.69
C PRO A 5 21.43 -6.15 18.06
N ASP A 6 20.73 -6.22 19.19
CA ASP A 6 19.81 -5.17 19.65
C ASP A 6 20.46 -3.78 19.71
N SER A 7 21.73 -3.69 20.10
CA SER A 7 22.49 -2.44 20.12
C SER A 7 22.61 -1.77 18.76
N VAL A 8 22.78 -2.58 17.69
CA VAL A 8 22.87 -2.04 16.31
C VAL A 8 21.53 -1.49 15.84
N VAL A 9 20.44 -2.11 16.25
CA VAL A 9 19.08 -1.63 15.94
C VAL A 9 18.81 -0.31 16.64
N VAL A 10 19.10 -0.23 17.95
CA VAL A 10 18.94 0.99 18.75
C VAL A 10 19.78 2.14 18.18
N ASP A 11 21.06 1.90 17.86
CA ASP A 11 21.93 2.91 17.27
C ASP A 11 21.40 3.44 15.92
N ARG A 12 20.84 2.57 15.09
CA ARG A 12 20.24 2.98 13.81
C ARG A 12 19.00 3.83 14.00
N ILE A 13 18.15 3.46 14.94
CA ILE A 13 16.95 4.20 15.29
C ILE A 13 17.30 5.59 15.83
N GLN A 14 18.25 5.67 16.75
CA GLN A 14 18.69 6.96 17.31
C GLN A 14 19.35 7.88 16.27
N ARG A 15 20.01 7.31 15.26
CA ARG A 15 20.52 8.10 14.11
C ARG A 15 19.40 8.56 13.18
N ALA A 16 18.38 7.72 12.95
CA ALA A 16 17.23 8.06 12.11
C ALA A 16 16.32 9.11 12.77
N PHE A 17 16.25 9.12 14.11
CA PHE A 17 15.41 10.01 14.89
C PHE A 17 16.22 10.65 16.03
N PRO A 18 17.10 11.63 15.74
CA PRO A 18 17.92 12.28 16.76
C PRO A 18 17.06 13.00 17.80
N SER A 19 17.40 12.85 19.08
CA SER A 19 16.61 13.42 20.18
C SER A 19 16.45 14.93 20.10
N ASP A 20 17.48 15.64 19.64
CA ASP A 20 17.43 17.10 19.50
C ASP A 20 16.48 17.54 18.40
N GLU A 21 16.44 16.80 17.29
CA GLU A 21 15.54 17.05 16.19
C GLU A 21 14.08 16.77 16.57
N LEU A 22 13.80 15.68 17.29
CA LEU A 22 12.47 15.41 17.83
C LEU A 22 11.97 16.54 18.74
N ARG A 23 12.83 17.08 19.59
CA ARG A 23 12.49 18.22 20.46
C ARG A 23 12.24 19.50 19.67
N GLU A 24 13.03 19.78 18.65
CA GLU A 24 12.87 20.96 17.80
C GLU A 24 11.54 20.90 17.04
N ARG A 25 11.21 19.78 16.43
CA ARG A 25 9.93 19.57 15.72
C ARG A 25 8.72 19.66 16.66
N ALA A 26 8.83 19.12 17.87
CA ALA A 26 7.76 19.21 18.87
C ALA A 26 7.47 20.65 19.30
N ARG A 27 8.50 21.52 19.33
CA ARG A 27 8.33 22.95 19.57
C ARG A 27 7.70 23.65 18.35
N ALA A 28 8.11 23.28 17.13
CA ALA A 28 7.57 23.86 15.90
C ALA A 28 6.07 23.56 15.70
N THR A 29 5.61 22.38 16.14
CA THR A 29 4.19 21.97 16.10
C THR A 29 3.37 22.52 17.28
N ASN A 30 3.95 23.35 18.14
CA ASN A 30 3.34 23.87 19.36
C ASN A 30 2.87 22.79 20.36
N LEU A 31 3.34 21.56 20.22
CA LEU A 31 3.04 20.47 21.13
C LEU A 31 3.64 20.69 22.53
N VAL A 32 4.78 21.35 22.57
CA VAL A 32 5.54 21.57 23.81
C VAL A 32 5.73 23.07 24.06
N GLU A 33 4.87 23.68 24.87
CA GLU A 33 5.09 25.04 25.37
C GLU A 33 6.07 25.10 26.58
N ARG A 34 6.10 24.06 27.43
CA ARG A 34 6.91 23.96 28.63
C ARG A 34 7.37 22.53 28.92
N GLU A 35 8.66 22.26 28.86
CA GLU A 35 9.29 20.94 29.04
C GLU A 35 9.27 20.35 30.47
N ARG A 36 8.49 20.86 31.42
CA ARG A 36 8.61 20.47 32.83
C ARG A 36 8.12 19.06 33.19
N LYS A 37 7.26 18.42 32.39
CA LYS A 37 6.72 17.10 32.69
C LYS A 37 6.56 16.19 31.43
N PHE A 38 6.92 16.71 30.28
CA PHE A 38 6.69 16.05 28.99
C PHE A 38 8.03 15.83 28.28
N ASP A 39 8.47 14.59 28.18
CA ASP A 39 9.59 14.22 27.33
C ASP A 39 9.09 13.61 26.02
N ILE A 40 9.16 14.41 24.96
CA ILE A 40 8.71 14.00 23.63
C ILE A 40 9.52 12.83 23.08
N VAL A 41 10.81 12.74 23.44
CA VAL A 41 11.68 11.67 22.98
C VAL A 41 11.25 10.36 23.62
N ALA A 42 11.04 10.35 24.93
CA ALA A 42 10.52 9.17 25.63
C ALA A 42 9.12 8.77 25.09
N LEU A 43 8.22 9.74 24.84
CA LEU A 43 6.90 9.46 24.29
C LEU A 43 7.00 8.86 22.88
N PHE A 44 7.80 9.45 22.00
CA PHE A 44 8.00 8.94 20.63
C PHE A 44 8.51 7.50 20.65
N TYR A 45 9.53 7.20 21.43
CA TYR A 45 10.07 5.83 21.52
C TYR A 45 9.10 4.87 22.18
N THR A 46 8.38 5.30 23.23
CA THR A 46 7.36 4.47 23.89
C THR A 46 6.28 4.05 22.92
N LEU A 47 5.74 4.96 22.09
CA LEU A 47 4.68 4.66 21.16
C LEU A 47 5.16 3.91 19.93
N SER A 48 6.29 4.33 19.34
CA SER A 48 6.80 3.71 18.11
C SER A 48 7.32 2.28 18.32
N PHE A 49 8.02 2.02 19.43
CA PHE A 49 8.63 0.72 19.71
C PHE A 49 7.92 -0.07 20.80
N GLY A 50 7.31 0.61 21.76
CA GLY A 50 6.50 -0.05 22.78
C GLY A 50 5.27 -0.78 22.19
N PHE A 51 4.77 -0.32 21.06
CA PHE A 51 3.70 -0.99 20.31
C PHE A 51 4.13 -2.35 19.77
N ALA A 52 5.38 -2.51 19.38
CA ALA A 52 5.94 -3.76 18.87
C ALA A 52 6.43 -4.69 19.99
N ALA A 53 6.80 -4.15 21.16
CA ALA A 53 7.47 -4.89 22.22
C ALA A 53 6.54 -5.68 23.15
N GLY A 54 5.21 -5.46 23.09
CA GLY A 54 4.27 -6.11 24.01
C GLY A 54 2.91 -6.41 23.41
N SER A 55 2.19 -7.36 24.03
CA SER A 55 0.82 -7.71 23.64
C SER A 55 -0.23 -6.73 24.18
N ASP A 56 0.03 -6.05 25.29
CA ASP A 56 -0.85 -5.04 25.86
C ASP A 56 -0.59 -3.68 25.20
N ARG A 57 -1.60 -3.19 24.49
CA ARG A 57 -1.62 -1.92 23.76
C ARG A 57 -2.58 -0.92 24.37
N SER A 58 -2.94 -1.09 25.64
CA SER A 58 -3.75 -0.12 26.37
C SER A 58 -2.97 1.16 26.64
N LEU A 59 -3.68 2.27 26.79
CA LEU A 59 -3.07 3.54 27.14
C LEU A 59 -2.37 3.47 28.51
N GLN A 60 -2.89 2.64 29.42
CA GLN A 60 -2.27 2.39 30.72
C GLN A 60 -0.89 1.68 30.56
N ALA A 61 -0.80 0.69 29.71
CA ALA A 61 0.47 0.01 29.43
C ALA A 61 1.50 0.94 28.78
N PHE A 62 1.06 1.87 27.92
CA PHE A 62 1.93 2.89 27.37
C PHE A 62 2.38 3.91 28.42
N LEU A 63 1.52 4.31 29.34
CA LEU A 63 1.88 5.16 30.46
C LEU A 63 2.98 4.52 31.33
N GLU A 64 2.85 3.26 31.70
CA GLU A 64 3.83 2.54 32.50
C GLU A 64 5.20 2.48 31.80
N ARG A 65 5.23 2.17 30.51
CA ARG A 65 6.45 2.17 29.69
C ARG A 65 7.05 3.57 29.55
N TYR A 66 6.21 4.60 29.42
CA TYR A 66 6.68 5.98 29.36
C TYR A 66 7.36 6.41 30.65
N VAL A 67 6.75 6.13 31.80
CA VAL A 67 7.30 6.44 33.12
C VAL A 67 8.67 5.76 33.31
N GLU A 68 8.79 4.50 32.90
CA GLU A 68 10.06 3.76 32.92
C GLU A 68 11.10 4.40 31.98
N MET A 69 10.73 4.73 30.76
CA MET A 69 11.64 5.29 29.75
C MET A 69 12.06 6.73 30.06
N ALA A 70 11.16 7.55 30.57
CA ALA A 70 11.41 8.94 30.91
C ALA A 70 12.12 9.09 32.29
N GLU A 71 12.28 7.98 33.04
CA GLU A 71 12.84 7.97 34.41
C GLU A 71 12.14 9.01 35.29
N CYS A 72 10.83 9.23 35.10
CA CYS A 72 10.08 10.23 35.83
C CYS A 72 9.31 9.60 36.98
N ASP A 73 9.02 10.45 38.00
CA ASP A 73 8.09 10.10 39.07
C ASP A 73 6.67 9.89 38.51
N GLU A 74 5.73 9.55 39.36
CA GLU A 74 4.34 9.25 38.99
C GLU A 74 3.75 10.30 38.04
N LEU A 75 3.25 9.84 36.88
CA LEU A 75 2.44 10.60 35.94
C LEU A 75 0.99 10.09 36.00
N SER A 76 0.01 11.00 36.13
CA SER A 76 -1.38 10.59 36.12
C SER A 76 -1.83 10.16 34.72
N TYR A 77 -2.74 9.19 34.65
CA TYR A 77 -3.37 8.76 33.42
C TYR A 77 -3.99 9.92 32.62
N SER A 78 -4.69 10.83 33.31
CA SER A 78 -5.29 12.01 32.70
C SER A 78 -4.25 12.89 32.04
N SER A 79 -3.12 13.19 32.74
CA SER A 79 -2.06 14.00 32.16
C SER A 79 -1.40 13.35 30.95
N PHE A 80 -1.25 12.03 30.96
CA PHE A 80 -0.72 11.29 29.81
C PHE A 80 -1.70 11.29 28.63
N HIS A 81 -2.99 11.12 28.91
CA HIS A 81 -4.06 11.16 27.90
C HIS A 81 -4.14 12.52 27.21
N ASP A 82 -3.96 13.62 27.95
CA ASP A 82 -4.04 14.99 27.40
C ASP A 82 -2.96 15.30 26.34
N TRP A 83 -1.91 14.49 26.26
CA TRP A 83 -0.85 14.64 25.24
C TRP A 83 -1.26 14.13 23.84
N PHE A 84 -2.33 13.33 23.76
CA PHE A 84 -2.84 12.80 22.49
C PHE A 84 -3.75 13.81 21.79
N GLU A 85 -3.17 14.94 21.41
CA GLU A 85 -3.83 16.06 20.75
C GLU A 85 -3.44 16.19 19.27
N PRO A 86 -4.14 17.02 18.48
CA PRO A 86 -3.82 17.21 17.06
C PRO A 86 -2.38 17.59 16.74
N GLY A 87 -1.72 18.35 17.62
CA GLY A 87 -0.31 18.72 17.49
C GLY A 87 0.62 17.51 17.51
N PHE A 88 0.31 16.50 18.34
CA PHE A 88 1.08 15.27 18.38
C PHE A 88 0.89 14.43 17.10
N VAL A 89 -0.32 14.38 16.56
CA VAL A 89 -0.59 13.71 15.27
C VAL A 89 0.17 14.40 14.13
N ALA A 90 0.22 15.73 14.12
CA ALA A 90 0.97 16.49 13.13
C ALA A 90 2.46 16.18 13.20
N LEU A 91 3.04 16.17 14.41
CA LEU A 91 4.44 15.81 14.65
C LEU A 91 4.76 14.40 14.13
N LEU A 92 3.93 13.40 14.47
CA LEU A 92 4.14 12.02 14.00
C LEU A 92 4.08 11.90 12.47
N ARG A 93 3.24 12.69 11.81
CA ARG A 93 3.17 12.72 10.34
C ARG A 93 4.43 13.32 9.73
N GLU A 94 4.90 14.45 10.24
CA GLU A 94 6.17 15.05 9.78
C GLU A 94 7.34 14.08 9.94
N ILE A 95 7.44 13.40 11.07
CA ILE A 95 8.49 12.41 11.33
C ILE A 95 8.37 11.23 10.36
N LEU A 96 7.15 10.75 10.08
CA LEU A 96 6.92 9.66 9.16
C LEU A 96 7.27 10.04 7.71
N ASP A 97 6.83 11.21 7.27
CA ASP A 97 7.11 11.71 5.91
C ASP A 97 8.62 11.84 5.69
N ASP A 98 9.33 12.44 6.65
CA ASP A 98 10.79 12.55 6.60
C ASP A 98 11.50 11.19 6.68
N ALA A 99 10.99 10.26 7.48
CA ALA A 99 11.56 8.92 7.55
C ALA A 99 11.44 8.20 6.20
N ILE A 100 10.31 8.36 5.51
CA ILE A 100 10.09 7.80 4.17
C ILE A 100 11.03 8.45 3.15
N GLU A 101 11.22 9.78 3.21
CA GLU A 101 12.05 10.52 2.25
C GLU A 101 13.56 10.29 2.48
N ASN A 102 14.00 10.14 3.73
CA ASN A 102 15.42 10.10 4.09
C ASN A 102 15.96 8.72 4.44
N LEU A 103 15.12 7.68 4.52
CA LEU A 103 15.59 6.30 4.68
C LEU A 103 16.31 5.85 3.42
N ASP A 104 17.62 6.09 3.36
CA ASP A 104 18.49 5.53 2.33
C ASP A 104 18.83 4.07 2.69
N THR A 105 18.05 3.14 2.15
CA THR A 105 18.34 1.70 2.29
C THR A 105 19.33 1.19 1.24
N GLY A 106 19.83 2.08 0.40
CA GLY A 106 20.57 1.70 -0.79
C GLY A 106 19.64 1.06 -1.83
N ARG A 107 19.37 1.75 -2.92
CA ARG A 107 18.54 1.20 -4.00
C ARG A 107 19.17 -0.07 -4.55
N LYS A 108 18.39 -1.17 -4.56
CA LYS A 108 18.79 -2.41 -5.21
C LYS A 108 18.47 -2.32 -6.70
N ASP A 109 19.42 -2.69 -7.53
CA ASP A 109 19.17 -2.78 -8.96
C ASP A 109 18.11 -3.85 -9.24
N LEU A 110 17.14 -3.49 -10.06
CA LEU A 110 16.20 -4.44 -10.60
C LEU A 110 16.93 -5.30 -11.64
N ASN A 111 16.74 -6.61 -11.62
CA ASN A 111 17.46 -7.55 -12.46
C ASN A 111 16.60 -8.13 -13.58
N GLY A 112 17.22 -8.48 -14.69
CA GLY A 112 16.58 -9.17 -15.81
C GLY A 112 15.50 -8.30 -16.47
N ARG A 113 14.31 -8.86 -16.68
CA ARG A 113 13.21 -8.15 -17.35
C ARG A 113 12.69 -6.93 -16.58
N LEU A 114 12.99 -6.81 -15.28
CA LEU A 114 12.56 -5.69 -14.46
C LEU A 114 13.48 -4.45 -14.61
N GLU A 115 14.67 -4.58 -15.16
CA GLU A 115 15.63 -3.47 -15.38
C GLU A 115 15.06 -2.33 -16.23
N ARG A 116 14.10 -2.64 -17.10
CA ARG A 116 13.43 -1.65 -17.95
C ARG A 116 12.54 -0.67 -17.19
N PHE A 117 12.14 -1.01 -15.96
CA PHE A 117 11.31 -0.16 -15.14
C PHE A 117 12.17 0.72 -14.23
N ARG A 118 11.74 1.95 -14.05
CA ARG A 118 12.34 2.84 -13.06
C ARG A 118 12.23 2.26 -11.65
N ASP A 119 11.10 1.62 -11.35
CA ASP A 119 10.84 0.90 -10.10
C ASP A 119 9.70 -0.12 -10.29
N VAL A 120 9.59 -1.06 -9.37
CA VAL A 120 8.41 -1.92 -9.22
C VAL A 120 7.75 -1.56 -7.90
N LEU A 121 6.50 -1.13 -7.98
CA LEU A 121 5.71 -0.65 -6.86
C LEU A 121 4.61 -1.67 -6.54
N ILE A 122 4.45 -1.99 -5.27
CA ILE A 122 3.38 -2.85 -4.79
C ILE A 122 2.38 -1.98 -4.05
N ALA A 123 1.13 -1.92 -4.51
CA ALA A 123 0.06 -1.23 -3.81
C ALA A 123 -0.82 -2.25 -3.07
N ASP A 124 -0.99 -2.04 -1.78
CA ASP A 124 -1.77 -2.90 -0.89
C ASP A 124 -2.50 -2.08 0.18
N ALA A 125 -3.48 -2.70 0.83
CA ALA A 125 -4.17 -2.11 1.96
C ALA A 125 -4.33 -3.11 3.11
N THR A 126 -4.01 -2.66 4.30
CA THR A 126 -4.14 -3.44 5.53
C THR A 126 -5.23 -2.86 6.42
N ILE A 127 -6.08 -3.71 6.99
CA ILE A 127 -7.14 -3.30 7.92
C ILE A 127 -6.66 -3.54 9.35
N VAL A 128 -6.82 -2.50 10.18
CA VAL A 128 -6.59 -2.57 11.63
C VAL A 128 -7.93 -2.36 12.32
N SER A 129 -8.38 -3.37 13.08
CA SER A 129 -9.59 -3.25 13.89
C SER A 129 -9.37 -2.29 15.05
N LEU A 130 -10.29 -1.36 15.24
CA LEU A 130 -10.30 -0.39 16.32
C LEU A 130 -11.42 -0.68 17.31
N TYR A 131 -11.40 -0.02 18.46
CA TYR A 131 -12.49 -0.06 19.42
C TYR A 131 -13.75 0.59 18.83
N GLN A 132 -14.93 0.10 19.20
CA GLN A 132 -16.22 0.54 18.69
C GLN A 132 -16.46 2.05 18.87
N ASP A 133 -15.89 2.65 19.90
CA ASP A 133 -15.99 4.10 20.16
C ASP A 133 -15.41 4.97 19.04
N ALA A 134 -14.58 4.40 18.17
CA ALA A 134 -14.02 5.09 17.00
C ALA A 134 -14.91 4.97 15.75
N ALA A 135 -16.07 4.31 15.81
CA ALA A 135 -16.91 3.99 14.64
C ALA A 135 -17.47 5.23 13.91
N ASP A 136 -17.67 6.35 14.64
CA ASP A 136 -18.13 7.61 14.03
C ASP A 136 -17.11 8.20 13.04
N VAL A 137 -15.82 7.93 13.25
CA VAL A 137 -14.72 8.42 12.42
C VAL A 137 -14.20 7.33 11.49
N TYR A 138 -14.12 6.10 11.98
CA TYR A 138 -13.54 4.94 11.28
C TYR A 138 -14.59 3.83 11.12
N ALA A 139 -15.55 4.05 10.22
CA ALA A 139 -16.61 3.09 9.96
C ALA A 139 -16.07 1.79 9.39
N ALA A 140 -16.49 0.65 9.92
CA ALA A 140 -16.12 -0.67 9.46
C ALA A 140 -17.00 -1.17 8.29
N THR A 141 -16.49 -2.15 7.54
CA THR A 141 -17.25 -2.84 6.50
C THR A 141 -18.29 -3.81 7.09
N GLY A 142 -18.03 -4.35 8.29
CA GLY A 142 -18.92 -5.27 9.00
C GLY A 142 -19.76 -4.58 10.08
N ASP A 143 -20.69 -5.34 10.68
CA ASP A 143 -21.57 -4.84 11.73
C ASP A 143 -20.81 -4.64 13.05
N ASN A 144 -21.02 -3.48 13.68
CA ASN A 144 -20.58 -3.13 15.03
C ASN A 144 -19.08 -3.04 15.33
N GLN A 145 -18.22 -2.84 14.33
CA GLN A 145 -16.79 -2.61 14.55
C GLN A 145 -16.33 -1.31 13.91
N SER A 146 -15.19 -0.81 14.36
CA SER A 146 -14.48 0.31 13.76
C SER A 146 -13.19 -0.19 13.13
N GLU A 147 -12.87 0.30 11.93
CA GLU A 147 -11.72 -0.15 11.15
C GLU A 147 -10.93 1.02 10.57
N LEU A 148 -9.65 1.05 10.86
CA LEU A 148 -8.67 1.87 10.15
C LEU A 148 -8.11 1.07 8.98
N LYS A 149 -8.21 1.59 7.77
CA LYS A 149 -7.56 1.02 6.59
C LYS A 149 -6.30 1.81 6.27
N LEU A 150 -5.18 1.12 6.22
CA LEU A 150 -3.87 1.63 5.86
C LEU A 150 -3.61 1.27 4.39
N HIS A 151 -3.52 2.28 3.54
CA HIS A 151 -3.12 2.13 2.14
C HIS A 151 -1.63 2.41 2.02
N LEU A 152 -0.90 1.47 1.44
CA LEU A 152 0.54 1.50 1.30
C LEU A 152 0.94 1.32 -0.15
N THR A 153 1.96 2.03 -0.59
CA THR A 153 2.69 1.72 -1.83
C THR A 153 4.15 1.53 -1.46
N GLU A 154 4.67 0.35 -1.72
CA GLU A 154 6.04 -0.04 -1.40
C GLU A 154 6.87 -0.13 -2.68
N SER A 155 8.11 0.32 -2.63
CA SER A 155 9.10 0.17 -3.67
C SER A 155 9.88 -1.13 -3.50
N LEU A 156 9.90 -1.98 -4.53
CA LEU A 156 10.69 -3.21 -4.52
C LEU A 156 12.20 -2.92 -4.55
N SER A 157 12.60 -1.82 -5.20
CA SER A 157 14.02 -1.46 -5.31
C SER A 157 14.61 -0.97 -3.99
N THR A 158 13.82 -0.30 -3.16
CA THR A 158 14.27 0.19 -1.85
C THR A 158 13.80 -0.69 -0.70
N GLY A 159 12.71 -1.45 -0.87
CA GLY A 159 12.02 -2.18 0.20
C GLY A 159 11.35 -1.24 1.21
N LEU A 160 11.04 -0.01 0.79
CA LEU A 160 10.45 1.02 1.64
C LEU A 160 9.07 1.45 1.14
N PRO A 161 8.19 1.89 2.04
CA PRO A 161 7.00 2.63 1.68
C PRO A 161 7.37 3.90 0.92
N THR A 162 6.71 4.13 -0.20
CA THR A 162 6.83 5.38 -0.97
C THR A 162 5.61 6.26 -0.80
N ARG A 163 4.48 5.66 -0.43
CA ARG A 163 3.22 6.35 -0.17
C ARG A 163 2.46 5.67 0.94
N PHE A 164 1.82 6.48 1.74
CA PHE A 164 1.07 6.06 2.90
C PHE A 164 -0.20 6.90 3.04
N ARG A 165 -1.34 6.26 3.32
CA ARG A 165 -2.60 6.94 3.61
C ARG A 165 -3.47 6.11 4.53
N THR A 166 -4.20 6.76 5.43
CA THR A 166 -5.19 6.13 6.30
C THR A 166 -6.60 6.57 5.94
N THR A 167 -7.55 5.64 6.00
CA THR A 167 -8.98 5.89 5.80
C THR A 167 -9.80 5.01 6.74
N ASP A 168 -11.12 5.19 6.75
CA ASP A 168 -12.02 4.19 7.33
C ASP A 168 -12.03 2.87 6.54
N GLY A 169 -12.56 1.80 7.13
CA GLY A 169 -12.64 0.47 6.52
C GLY A 169 -13.51 0.42 5.26
N LYS A 170 -14.54 1.29 5.15
CA LYS A 170 -15.48 1.33 4.01
C LYS A 170 -14.89 1.97 2.76
N THR A 171 -13.83 2.72 2.91
CA THR A 171 -13.20 3.41 1.77
C THR A 171 -12.57 2.41 0.79
N HIS A 172 -12.96 2.51 -0.47
CA HIS A 172 -12.43 1.64 -1.53
C HIS A 172 -10.97 1.96 -1.87
N GLU A 173 -10.12 0.96 -1.92
CA GLU A 173 -8.68 1.04 -2.18
C GLU A 173 -8.35 1.76 -3.49
N ARG A 174 -9.07 1.43 -4.57
CA ARG A 174 -8.92 2.07 -5.89
C ARG A 174 -9.03 3.60 -5.88
N SER A 175 -9.76 4.17 -4.92
CA SER A 175 -9.90 5.62 -4.77
C SER A 175 -8.73 6.26 -4.05
N GLN A 176 -7.90 5.46 -3.38
CA GLN A 176 -6.80 5.91 -2.55
C GLN A 176 -5.43 5.81 -3.24
N LEU A 177 -5.40 5.38 -4.49
CA LEU A 177 -4.21 5.37 -5.34
C LEU A 177 -4.31 6.50 -6.40
N PRO A 178 -4.06 7.77 -6.03
CA PRO A 178 -4.04 8.86 -6.99
C PRO A 178 -2.85 8.69 -7.92
N THR A 179 -3.10 8.71 -9.22
CA THR A 179 -2.06 8.62 -10.24
C THR A 179 -1.54 10.01 -10.63
N GLY A 180 -0.32 10.09 -11.13
CA GLY A 180 0.35 11.31 -11.56
C GLY A 180 1.76 10.99 -12.07
N GLU A 181 2.64 11.97 -12.17
CA GLU A 181 4.01 11.83 -12.67
C GLU A 181 4.83 10.75 -11.95
N TRP A 182 4.51 10.44 -10.70
CA TRP A 182 5.20 9.43 -9.91
C TRP A 182 5.04 8.00 -10.45
N VAL A 183 4.03 7.72 -11.27
CA VAL A 183 3.86 6.39 -11.90
C VAL A 183 4.71 6.25 -13.16
N ALA A 184 5.18 7.35 -13.74
CA ALA A 184 5.94 7.31 -14.99
C ALA A 184 7.19 6.43 -14.88
N GLY A 185 7.32 5.50 -15.80
CA GLY A 185 8.43 4.54 -15.82
C GLY A 185 8.37 3.45 -14.75
N ALA A 186 7.36 3.41 -13.88
CA ALA A 186 7.21 2.39 -12.86
C ALA A 186 6.22 1.29 -13.29
N LEU A 187 6.46 0.06 -12.82
CA LEU A 187 5.51 -1.04 -12.87
C LEU A 187 4.77 -1.12 -11.54
N ILE A 188 3.43 -1.07 -11.56
CA ILE A 188 2.60 -1.15 -10.37
C ILE A 188 1.90 -2.50 -10.31
N LEU A 189 2.12 -3.24 -9.23
CA LEU A 189 1.43 -4.49 -8.94
C LEU A 189 0.20 -4.19 -8.08
N LEU A 190 -0.96 -4.63 -8.55
CA LEU A 190 -2.26 -4.32 -7.98
C LEU A 190 -3.04 -5.61 -7.71
N ASP A 191 -3.63 -5.71 -6.53
CA ASP A 191 -4.56 -6.79 -6.23
C ASP A 191 -6.01 -6.46 -6.69
N LEU A 192 -6.98 -7.35 -6.37
CA LEU A 192 -8.39 -7.18 -6.74
C LEU A 192 -9.09 -5.98 -6.10
N GLY A 193 -8.60 -5.46 -4.97
CA GLY A 193 -9.12 -4.27 -4.31
C GLY A 193 -8.95 -3.00 -5.15
N PHE A 194 -7.93 -2.99 -6.00
CA PHE A 194 -7.64 -1.91 -6.94
C PHE A 194 -8.24 -2.10 -8.34
N TYR A 195 -9.01 -3.18 -8.57
CA TYR A 195 -9.56 -3.50 -9.89
C TYR A 195 -10.54 -2.43 -10.37
N ASP A 196 -10.04 -1.49 -11.18
CA ASP A 196 -10.78 -0.36 -11.74
C ASP A 196 -10.18 0.07 -13.08
N PHE A 197 -10.96 -0.02 -14.15
CA PHE A 197 -10.49 0.30 -15.50
C PHE A 197 -10.08 1.76 -15.68
N TRP A 198 -10.69 2.69 -14.93
CA TRP A 198 -10.28 4.08 -14.91
C TRP A 198 -8.92 4.29 -14.22
N LEU A 199 -8.61 3.47 -13.21
CA LEU A 199 -7.29 3.47 -12.60
C LEU A 199 -6.24 3.00 -13.61
N PHE A 200 -6.52 1.91 -14.32
CA PHE A 200 -5.62 1.36 -15.34
C PHE A 200 -5.37 2.35 -16.50
N ASP A 201 -6.45 2.99 -17.00
CA ASP A 201 -6.35 4.05 -18.01
C ASP A 201 -5.54 5.25 -17.53
N ARG A 202 -5.63 5.63 -16.25
CA ARG A 202 -4.83 6.71 -15.69
C ARG A 202 -3.36 6.36 -15.52
N ILE A 203 -3.05 5.12 -15.12
CA ILE A 203 -1.66 4.65 -15.02
C ILE A 203 -1.03 4.69 -16.42
N ASP A 204 -1.71 4.14 -17.41
CA ASP A 204 -1.27 4.12 -18.80
C ASP A 204 -1.03 5.53 -19.37
N LYS A 205 -1.96 6.45 -19.17
CA LYS A 205 -1.84 7.85 -19.60
C LYS A 205 -0.74 8.66 -18.92
N ASN A 206 -0.24 8.20 -17.80
CA ASN A 206 0.89 8.79 -17.08
C ASN A 206 2.19 8.00 -17.30
N ASP A 207 2.30 7.28 -18.40
CA ASP A 207 3.50 6.51 -18.80
C ASP A 207 3.94 5.48 -17.75
N GLY A 208 2.99 4.94 -16.99
CA GLY A 208 3.20 3.85 -16.04
C GLY A 208 2.73 2.52 -16.60
N TRP A 209 3.22 1.45 -16.00
CA TRP A 209 2.77 0.09 -16.29
C TRP A 209 2.07 -0.51 -15.09
N PHE A 210 1.18 -1.46 -15.34
CA PHE A 210 0.53 -2.18 -14.27
C PHE A 210 0.41 -3.68 -14.57
N VAL A 211 0.32 -4.48 -13.52
CA VAL A 211 -0.19 -5.85 -13.52
C VAL A 211 -1.24 -5.94 -12.42
N SER A 212 -2.45 -6.32 -12.78
CA SER A 212 -3.56 -6.50 -11.84
C SER A 212 -4.16 -7.90 -11.99
N ARG A 213 -4.57 -8.51 -10.87
CA ARG A 213 -5.43 -9.69 -10.93
C ARG A 213 -6.76 -9.32 -11.58
N VAL A 214 -7.33 -10.28 -12.31
CA VAL A 214 -8.66 -10.17 -12.93
C VAL A 214 -9.69 -10.87 -12.05
N LYS A 215 -10.89 -10.33 -11.98
CA LYS A 215 -12.01 -10.97 -11.28
C LYS A 215 -12.46 -12.23 -11.99
N ASP A 216 -12.87 -13.24 -11.23
CA ASP A 216 -13.26 -14.53 -11.78
C ASP A 216 -14.52 -14.46 -12.68
N ASP A 217 -15.39 -13.45 -12.42
CA ASP A 217 -16.60 -13.17 -13.22
C ASP A 217 -16.36 -12.22 -14.40
N ALA A 218 -15.11 -11.81 -14.63
CA ALA A 218 -14.79 -10.90 -15.73
C ALA A 218 -14.88 -11.64 -17.08
N ASN A 219 -15.62 -11.04 -18.00
CA ASN A 219 -15.75 -11.54 -19.36
C ASN A 219 -15.32 -10.48 -20.37
N PHE A 220 -14.47 -10.86 -21.30
CA PHE A 220 -13.86 -9.96 -22.26
C PHE A 220 -13.92 -10.57 -23.66
N GLU A 221 -14.04 -9.72 -24.67
CA GLU A 221 -13.86 -10.09 -26.06
C GLU A 221 -12.34 -10.15 -26.36
N ILE A 222 -11.90 -11.27 -26.89
CA ILE A 222 -10.52 -11.47 -27.34
C ILE A 222 -10.39 -10.87 -28.74
N VAL A 223 -9.51 -9.88 -28.88
CA VAL A 223 -9.28 -9.22 -30.17
C VAL A 223 -8.06 -9.73 -30.90
N GLU A 224 -7.12 -10.36 -30.19
CA GLU A 224 -5.93 -10.93 -30.77
C GLU A 224 -5.34 -12.02 -29.87
N GLU A 225 -4.96 -13.17 -30.43
CA GLU A 225 -4.12 -14.15 -29.75
C GLU A 225 -2.64 -13.83 -30.00
N LEU A 226 -1.91 -13.54 -28.94
CA LEU A 226 -0.51 -13.15 -29.02
C LEU A 226 0.48 -14.33 -29.12
N ARG A 227 0.00 -15.55 -28.88
CA ARG A 227 0.79 -16.76 -29.00
C ARG A 227 0.67 -17.34 -30.39
N THR A 228 1.72 -18.01 -30.80
CA THR A 228 1.77 -18.75 -32.06
C THR A 228 2.14 -20.21 -31.80
N TRP A 229 1.56 -21.12 -32.54
CA TRP A 229 1.95 -22.51 -32.57
C TRP A 229 2.63 -22.82 -33.91
N ARG A 230 3.91 -23.17 -33.88
CA ARG A 230 4.70 -23.42 -35.12
C ARG A 230 4.62 -22.29 -36.15
N GLY A 231 4.54 -21.05 -35.66
CA GLY A 231 4.45 -19.85 -36.51
C GLY A 231 3.03 -19.47 -36.98
N ASN A 232 2.00 -20.24 -36.61
CA ASN A 232 0.61 -19.89 -36.90
C ASN A 232 -0.09 -19.34 -35.66
N SER A 233 -0.93 -18.31 -35.83
CA SER A 233 -1.80 -17.82 -34.76
C SER A 233 -2.82 -18.89 -34.35
N ILE A 234 -3.25 -18.82 -33.10
CA ILE A 234 -4.28 -19.69 -32.55
C ILE A 234 -5.62 -18.95 -32.67
N PRO A 235 -6.68 -19.56 -33.24
CA PRO A 235 -7.89 -18.83 -33.54
C PRO A 235 -8.78 -18.63 -32.30
N LEU A 236 -8.46 -17.64 -31.46
CA LEU A 236 -9.29 -17.18 -30.34
C LEU A 236 -9.90 -15.80 -30.59
N GLU A 237 -9.55 -15.15 -31.70
CA GLU A 237 -10.05 -13.82 -32.04
C GLU A 237 -11.57 -13.82 -32.25
N GLY A 238 -12.27 -12.91 -31.60
CA GLY A 238 -13.72 -12.80 -31.63
C GLY A 238 -14.46 -13.67 -30.61
N GLU A 239 -13.73 -14.54 -29.90
CA GLU A 239 -14.32 -15.36 -28.85
C GLU A 239 -14.41 -14.60 -27.51
N SER A 240 -15.36 -15.00 -26.68
CA SER A 240 -15.49 -14.54 -25.31
C SER A 240 -14.50 -15.28 -24.40
N LEU A 241 -13.82 -14.58 -23.51
CA LEU A 241 -12.85 -15.19 -22.60
C LEU A 241 -13.46 -16.32 -21.78
N GLN A 242 -14.66 -16.14 -21.23
CA GLN A 242 -15.34 -17.15 -20.41
C GLN A 242 -15.68 -18.40 -21.22
N ASP A 243 -16.08 -18.24 -22.47
CA ASP A 243 -16.44 -19.37 -23.33
C ASP A 243 -15.23 -20.23 -23.71
N VAL A 244 -14.03 -19.63 -23.76
CA VAL A 244 -12.82 -20.36 -24.11
C VAL A 244 -12.07 -20.93 -22.91
N LEU A 245 -12.22 -20.37 -21.70
CA LEU A 245 -11.49 -20.82 -20.52
C LEU A 245 -11.77 -22.28 -20.15
N ASP A 246 -13.02 -22.72 -20.28
CA ASP A 246 -13.45 -24.08 -19.93
C ASP A 246 -12.91 -25.13 -20.92
N ASP A 247 -12.68 -24.72 -22.17
CA ASP A 247 -12.22 -25.59 -23.26
C ASP A 247 -10.68 -25.56 -23.44
N LEU A 248 -9.99 -24.58 -22.85
CA LEU A 248 -8.56 -24.42 -22.99
C LEU A 248 -7.80 -25.40 -22.10
N GLN A 249 -7.07 -26.32 -22.72
CA GLN A 249 -6.12 -27.24 -22.05
C GLN A 249 -4.67 -26.73 -22.17
N ARG A 250 -4.46 -25.44 -22.03
CA ARG A 250 -3.15 -24.81 -22.18
C ARG A 250 -2.63 -24.35 -20.84
N GLN A 251 -1.32 -24.46 -20.64
CA GLN A 251 -0.66 -23.93 -19.43
C GLN A 251 -0.71 -22.40 -19.35
N GLU A 252 -0.80 -21.70 -20.47
CA GLU A 252 -0.75 -20.24 -20.53
C GLU A 252 -1.74 -19.70 -21.57
N ILE A 253 -2.34 -18.57 -21.26
CA ILE A 253 -3.13 -17.71 -22.15
C ILE A 253 -2.37 -16.39 -22.30
N ASP A 254 -2.31 -15.82 -23.48
CA ASP A 254 -1.67 -14.54 -23.76
C ASP A 254 -2.38 -13.88 -24.92
N VAL A 255 -3.34 -13.00 -24.61
CA VAL A 255 -4.28 -12.42 -25.57
C VAL A 255 -4.39 -10.92 -25.38
N GLN A 256 -4.78 -10.20 -26.43
CA GLN A 256 -5.28 -8.84 -26.32
C GLN A 256 -6.81 -8.87 -26.16
N ILE A 257 -7.30 -8.04 -25.27
CA ILE A 257 -8.74 -7.86 -25.03
C ILE A 257 -9.11 -6.38 -25.16
N THR A 258 -10.34 -6.12 -25.55
CA THR A 258 -10.90 -4.77 -25.58
C THR A 258 -11.84 -4.55 -24.42
N LEU A 259 -11.67 -3.44 -23.74
CA LEU A 259 -12.49 -2.98 -22.63
C LEU A 259 -13.19 -1.69 -22.98
N SER A 260 -14.51 -1.65 -22.86
CA SER A 260 -15.30 -0.43 -22.89
C SER A 260 -15.88 -0.16 -21.52
N PHE A 261 -15.64 1.03 -20.97
CA PHE A 261 -16.07 1.39 -19.62
C PHE A 261 -16.54 2.84 -19.52
N ASP A 262 -17.58 3.03 -18.72
CA ASP A 262 -18.26 4.31 -18.54
C ASP A 262 -18.06 4.85 -17.12
N ARG A 263 -18.02 6.17 -17.01
CA ARG A 263 -18.03 6.83 -15.70
C ARG A 263 -19.46 6.87 -15.15
N LYS A 264 -19.76 6.05 -14.15
CA LYS A 264 -21.10 5.90 -13.56
C LYS A 264 -21.68 7.18 -12.93
N ARG A 265 -20.87 8.21 -12.65
CA ARG A 265 -21.32 9.51 -12.09
C ARG A 265 -20.60 10.67 -12.76
N GLY A 266 -21.33 11.63 -13.27
CA GLY A 266 -20.82 12.91 -13.78
C GLY A 266 -20.86 13.05 -15.29
N SER A 267 -19.75 13.23 -15.96
CA SER A 267 -19.63 13.71 -17.35
C SER A 267 -20.10 12.77 -18.47
N GLY A 268 -20.63 11.59 -18.17
CA GLY A 268 -20.97 10.60 -19.21
C GLY A 268 -19.76 10.17 -20.06
N ALA A 269 -18.55 10.30 -19.52
CA ALA A 269 -17.34 9.91 -20.23
C ALA A 269 -17.27 8.40 -20.37
N SER A 270 -17.06 7.95 -21.61
CA SER A 270 -16.74 6.56 -21.95
C SER A 270 -15.31 6.46 -22.45
N ALA A 271 -14.69 5.32 -22.27
CA ALA A 271 -13.38 5.03 -22.84
C ALA A 271 -13.34 3.59 -23.33
N THR A 272 -12.62 3.37 -24.42
CA THR A 272 -12.28 2.03 -24.91
C THR A 272 -10.76 1.89 -24.91
N ARG A 273 -10.26 0.80 -24.37
CA ARG A 273 -8.84 0.48 -24.29
C ARG A 273 -8.61 -0.99 -24.65
N THR A 274 -7.47 -1.23 -25.25
CA THR A 274 -6.95 -2.57 -25.48
C THR A 274 -5.85 -2.83 -24.48
N PHE A 275 -5.98 -3.92 -23.73
CA PHE A 275 -4.99 -4.38 -22.77
C PHE A 275 -4.62 -5.84 -23.06
N ARG A 276 -3.45 -6.23 -22.58
CA ARG A 276 -3.01 -7.63 -22.63
C ARG A 276 -3.53 -8.37 -21.42
N LEU A 277 -4.08 -9.56 -21.63
CA LEU A 277 -4.49 -10.50 -20.62
C LEU A 277 -3.60 -11.73 -20.67
N VAL A 278 -3.01 -12.07 -19.52
CA VAL A 278 -2.19 -13.26 -19.35
C VAL A 278 -2.87 -14.19 -18.36
N GLY A 279 -3.01 -15.45 -18.72
CA GLY A 279 -3.54 -16.50 -17.86
C GLY A 279 -2.50 -17.60 -17.63
N LEU A 280 -2.39 -18.03 -16.39
CA LEU A 280 -1.55 -19.16 -15.96
C LEU A 280 -2.44 -20.22 -15.35
N LEU A 281 -2.42 -21.43 -15.92
CA LEU A 281 -3.17 -22.56 -15.40
C LEU A 281 -2.54 -23.05 -14.09
N ASN A 282 -3.33 -23.09 -13.04
CA ASN A 282 -2.97 -23.78 -11.81
C ASN A 282 -3.23 -25.29 -12.02
N GLU A 283 -2.18 -26.09 -12.14
CA GLU A 283 -2.28 -27.52 -12.38
C GLU A 283 -2.94 -28.30 -11.22
N GLU A 284 -2.95 -27.76 -10.00
CA GLU A 284 -3.55 -28.40 -8.83
C GLU A 284 -5.07 -28.21 -8.80
N THR A 285 -5.56 -27.00 -9.17
CA THR A 285 -7.00 -26.69 -9.12
C THR A 285 -7.68 -26.80 -10.49
N GLY A 286 -6.93 -26.75 -11.58
CA GLY A 286 -7.45 -26.66 -12.94
C GLY A 286 -7.99 -25.28 -13.33
N GLU A 287 -7.81 -24.27 -12.48
CA GLU A 287 -8.28 -22.90 -12.68
C GLU A 287 -7.18 -22.00 -13.23
N TYR A 288 -7.56 -20.99 -14.00
CA TYR A 288 -6.62 -19.98 -14.49
C TYR A 288 -6.50 -18.81 -13.52
N HIS A 289 -5.26 -18.44 -13.21
CA HIS A 289 -4.95 -17.15 -12.62
C HIS A 289 -4.78 -16.12 -13.73
N LEU A 290 -5.71 -15.19 -13.82
CA LEU A 290 -5.76 -14.17 -14.87
C LEU A 290 -5.19 -12.84 -14.40
N TYR A 291 -4.36 -12.24 -15.26
CA TYR A 291 -3.72 -10.95 -15.02
C TYR A 291 -3.94 -10.01 -16.20
N LEU A 292 -4.35 -8.78 -15.91
CA LEU A 292 -4.49 -7.69 -16.88
C LEU A 292 -3.30 -6.76 -16.80
N THR A 293 -2.80 -6.31 -17.95
CA THR A 293 -1.64 -5.42 -18.02
C THR A 293 -1.64 -4.58 -19.31
N ASN A 294 -0.98 -3.42 -19.27
CA ASN A 294 -0.63 -2.63 -20.46
C ASN A 294 0.78 -2.93 -20.97
N LEU A 295 1.47 -3.93 -20.40
CA LEU A 295 2.78 -4.36 -20.90
C LEU A 295 2.65 -5.10 -22.23
N GLY A 296 3.49 -4.72 -23.20
CA GLY A 296 3.70 -5.51 -24.42
C GLY A 296 4.31 -6.88 -24.12
N ARG A 297 4.47 -7.68 -25.17
CA ARG A 297 5.03 -9.03 -25.06
C ARG A 297 6.56 -9.06 -24.97
N ASP A 298 7.22 -7.96 -25.30
CA ASP A 298 8.69 -7.83 -25.40
C ASP A 298 9.40 -7.73 -24.06
#